data_70ae98f2e8945058ede90694b6b28f2b
#
_entry.id   70ae98f2e8945058ede90694b6b28f2b
#
_cell.length_a   1.000
_cell.length_b   1.000
_cell.length_c   1.000
_cell.angle_alpha   90.00
_cell.angle_beta   90.00
_cell.angle_gamma   90.00
#
_symmetry.space_group_name_H-M   'P 1'
#
loop_
_entity.id
_entity.type
_entity.pdbx_description
1 polymer ?
#
loop_
_entity_poly.entity_id
_entity_poly.type
_entity_poly.pdbx_seq_one_letter_code
_entity_poly.pdbx_strand_id
1 'polypeptide(L)'
;LRISKIIAFSHMQAKFYFNATLTIINKKFNGLFMKIDKVFLASDHAGFELKNELKEAIKGLGYEVVDLGTNDKNSVDYPDYAHLLASKLEPNCYGVLVCGTGIGISIAANRHENVRCALCHDEFTARLAREHNDANVIAFGARVIGAGVAISAAEAFLKTEFAGGRHERRVKKIELEAGK
;
A
#
# COMPACT_ATOMS: atom_id res chain seq x y z
N LEU A 1 -44.73 32.45 15.30
CA LEU A 1 -43.63 31.91 16.18
C LEU A 1 -43.63 30.39 16.36
N ARG A 2 -44.75 29.64 16.16
CA ARG A 2 -44.82 28.18 16.32
C ARG A 2 -44.36 27.40 15.07
N ILE A 3 -44.61 27.89 13.86
CA ILE A 3 -44.32 27.19 12.60
C ILE A 3 -42.81 27.15 12.31
N SER A 4 -42.09 28.25 12.57
CA SER A 4 -40.65 28.34 12.37
C SER A 4 -39.85 27.40 13.29
N LYS A 5 -40.32 27.12 14.51
CA LYS A 5 -39.69 26.15 15.42
C LYS A 5 -39.92 24.70 14.99
N ILE A 6 -41.07 24.39 14.40
CA ILE A 6 -41.37 23.05 13.88
C ILE A 6 -40.53 22.73 12.64
N ILE A 7 -40.34 23.69 11.71
CA ILE A 7 -39.48 23.53 10.52
C ILE A 7 -38.04 23.36 10.94
N ALA A 8 -37.54 24.16 11.90
CA ALA A 8 -36.15 24.03 12.37
C ALA A 8 -35.90 22.67 13.08
N PHE A 9 -36.88 22.17 13.84
CA PHE A 9 -36.77 20.87 14.51
C PHE A 9 -36.78 19.69 13.49
N SER A 10 -37.60 19.77 12.44
CA SER A 10 -37.62 18.74 11.38
C SER A 10 -36.33 18.72 10.56
N HIS A 11 -35.73 19.88 10.29
CA HIS A 11 -34.43 19.98 9.60
C HIS A 11 -33.27 19.41 10.44
N MET A 12 -33.31 19.64 11.75
CA MET A 12 -32.30 19.13 12.68
C MET A 12 -32.39 17.61 12.83
N GLN A 13 -33.60 17.05 12.90
CA GLN A 13 -33.80 15.60 12.91
C GLN A 13 -33.39 14.96 11.58
N ALA A 14 -33.75 15.53 10.44
CA ALA A 14 -33.36 15.03 9.13
C ALA A 14 -31.82 15.00 8.97
N LYS A 15 -31.12 16.03 9.43
CA LYS A 15 -29.67 16.11 9.43
C LYS A 15 -29.01 15.07 10.36
N PHE A 16 -29.63 14.81 11.51
CA PHE A 16 -29.16 13.80 12.46
C PHE A 16 -29.34 12.37 11.91
N TYR A 17 -30.49 12.07 11.30
CA TYR A 17 -30.74 10.78 10.65
C TYR A 17 -29.84 10.58 9.43
N PHE A 18 -29.62 11.62 8.61
CA PHE A 18 -28.73 11.55 7.46
C PHE A 18 -27.28 11.27 7.88
N ASN A 19 -26.77 11.95 8.91
CA ASN A 19 -25.42 11.73 9.43
C ASN A 19 -25.29 10.35 10.11
N ALA A 20 -26.30 9.89 10.85
CA ALA A 20 -26.30 8.56 11.46
C ALA A 20 -26.33 7.46 10.39
N THR A 21 -27.13 7.62 9.34
CA THR A 21 -27.19 6.68 8.21
C THR A 21 -25.87 6.67 7.42
N LEU A 22 -25.27 7.84 7.18
CA LEU A 22 -23.96 7.94 6.53
C LEU A 22 -22.86 7.26 7.38
N THR A 23 -22.91 7.40 8.69
CA THR A 23 -21.97 6.74 9.62
C THR A 23 -22.16 5.22 9.64
N ILE A 24 -23.40 4.74 9.55
CA ILE A 24 -23.70 3.29 9.49
C ILE A 24 -23.28 2.73 8.13
N ILE A 25 -23.54 3.46 7.04
CA ILE A 25 -23.12 3.08 5.69
C ILE A 25 -21.59 3.05 5.62
N ASN A 26 -20.89 4.08 6.11
CA ASN A 26 -19.43 4.09 6.17
C ASN A 26 -18.87 2.97 7.06
N LYS A 27 -19.49 2.67 8.22
CA LYS A 27 -19.09 1.52 9.05
C LYS A 27 -19.32 0.18 8.35
N LYS A 28 -20.40 0.04 7.59
CA LYS A 28 -20.72 -1.19 6.84
C LYS A 28 -19.83 -1.35 5.61
N PHE A 29 -19.48 -0.25 4.94
CA PHE A 29 -18.51 -0.23 3.83
C PHE A 29 -17.07 -0.43 4.32
N ASN A 30 -16.64 0.23 5.41
CA ASN A 30 -15.32 0.01 6.00
C ASN A 30 -15.12 -1.41 6.57
N GLY A 31 -16.18 -2.15 6.84
CA GLY A 31 -16.10 -3.56 7.24
C GLY A 31 -16.03 -4.54 6.06
N LEU A 32 -16.20 -4.06 4.82
CA LEU A 32 -16.13 -4.89 3.60
C LEU A 32 -14.79 -4.76 2.86
N PHE A 33 -14.02 -3.71 3.14
CA PHE A 33 -12.67 -3.52 2.62
C PHE A 33 -11.67 -4.16 3.59
N MET A 34 -10.78 -5.00 3.11
CA MET A 34 -9.66 -5.49 3.91
C MET A 34 -8.83 -4.27 4.32
N LYS A 35 -8.95 -3.90 5.60
CA LYS A 35 -8.20 -2.77 6.13
C LYS A 35 -6.73 -3.14 6.13
N ILE A 36 -5.93 -2.37 5.39
CA ILE A 36 -4.48 -2.47 5.49
C ILE A 36 -4.09 -2.02 6.89
N ASP A 37 -3.46 -2.90 7.66
CA ASP A 37 -3.09 -2.62 9.04
C ASP A 37 -1.83 -1.75 9.08
N LYS A 38 -0.81 -2.10 8.30
CA LYS A 38 0.48 -1.41 8.28
C LYS A 38 1.12 -1.39 6.90
N VAL A 39 1.94 -0.38 6.66
CA VAL A 39 2.84 -0.30 5.50
C VAL A 39 4.29 -0.27 6.00
N PHE A 40 5.04 -1.31 5.67
CA PHE A 40 6.47 -1.38 5.95
C PHE A 40 7.25 -0.70 4.83
N LEU A 41 8.21 0.15 5.18
CA LEU A 41 9.10 0.80 4.22
C LEU A 41 10.55 0.41 4.52
N ALA A 42 11.29 0.10 3.46
CA ALA A 42 12.74 -0.10 3.57
C ALA A 42 13.45 0.35 2.28
N SER A 43 14.70 0.75 2.41
CA SER A 43 15.53 1.12 1.26
C SER A 43 17.00 0.85 1.51
N ASP A 44 17.81 0.80 0.44
CA ASP A 44 19.24 1.02 0.54
C ASP A 44 19.55 2.52 0.61
N HIS A 45 20.84 2.85 0.64
CA HIS A 45 21.34 4.24 0.70
C HIS A 45 20.92 5.09 -0.51
N ALA A 46 20.76 4.48 -1.71
CA ALA A 46 20.33 5.21 -2.90
C ALA A 46 18.83 5.55 -2.86
N GLY A 47 18.04 4.76 -2.16
CA GLY A 47 16.61 4.96 -1.98
C GLY A 47 16.23 5.80 -0.75
N PHE A 48 17.19 6.21 0.08
CA PHE A 48 16.93 6.84 1.38
C PHE A 48 16.04 8.08 1.30
N GLU A 49 16.31 9.01 0.39
CA GLU A 49 15.53 10.24 0.24
C GLU A 49 14.11 9.94 -0.23
N LEU A 50 13.97 9.17 -1.31
CA LEU A 50 12.67 8.79 -1.84
C LEU A 50 11.84 8.00 -0.83
N LYS A 51 12.46 7.10 -0.04
CA LYS A 51 11.77 6.39 1.04
C LYS A 51 11.18 7.36 2.07
N ASN A 52 11.91 8.40 2.45
CA ASN A 52 11.42 9.38 3.42
C ASN A 52 10.25 10.21 2.85
N GLU A 53 10.30 10.61 1.58
CA GLU A 53 9.18 11.29 0.93
C GLU A 53 7.93 10.38 0.85
N LEU A 54 8.09 9.12 0.46
CA LEU A 54 7.02 8.12 0.44
C LEU A 54 6.46 7.88 1.85
N LYS A 55 7.30 7.82 2.87
CA LYS A 55 6.88 7.67 4.27
C LYS A 55 5.90 8.76 4.70
N GLU A 56 6.24 10.01 4.45
CA GLU A 56 5.36 11.12 4.83
C GLU A 56 4.08 11.18 3.98
N ALA A 57 4.17 10.89 2.69
CA ALA A 57 3.00 10.81 1.82
C ALA A 57 2.03 9.69 2.27
N ILE A 58 2.54 8.49 2.56
CA ILE A 58 1.72 7.35 2.99
C ILE A 58 1.08 7.60 4.36
N LYS A 59 1.79 8.22 5.30
CA LYS A 59 1.19 8.69 6.55
C LYS A 59 0.09 9.71 6.31
N GLY A 60 0.28 10.63 5.36
CA GLY A 60 -0.73 11.61 4.97
C GLY A 60 -2.01 10.99 4.41
N LEU A 61 -1.92 9.78 3.84
CA LEU A 61 -3.08 8.99 3.41
C LEU A 61 -3.79 8.25 4.57
N GLY A 62 -3.25 8.32 5.78
CA GLY A 62 -3.86 7.74 6.99
C GLY A 62 -3.40 6.32 7.33
N TYR A 63 -2.35 5.79 6.68
CA TYR A 63 -1.79 4.47 7.00
C TYR A 63 -0.80 4.53 8.16
N GLU A 64 -0.77 3.47 8.97
CA GLU A 64 0.33 3.25 9.92
C GLU A 64 1.59 2.85 9.13
N VAL A 65 2.69 3.58 9.32
CA VAL A 65 3.95 3.36 8.60
C VAL A 65 5.03 2.91 9.55
N VAL A 66 5.67 1.79 9.23
CA VAL A 66 6.86 1.27 9.93
C VAL A 66 8.08 1.38 9.04
N ASP A 67 9.00 2.27 9.39
CA ASP A 67 10.26 2.46 8.67
C ASP A 67 11.33 1.48 9.20
N LEU A 68 11.79 0.59 8.33
CA LEU A 68 12.78 -0.44 8.63
C LEU A 68 14.23 -0.04 8.24
N GLY A 69 14.42 1.18 7.75
CA GLY A 69 15.73 1.71 7.34
C GLY A 69 15.91 1.66 5.80
N THR A 70 17.12 2.03 5.23
CA THR A 70 18.25 2.57 6.03
C THR A 70 17.91 3.94 6.65
N ASN A 71 18.74 4.37 7.60
CA ASN A 71 18.54 5.64 8.33
C ASN A 71 19.48 6.76 7.87
N ASP A 72 20.37 6.47 6.93
CA ASP A 72 21.31 7.45 6.37
C ASP A 72 21.71 7.08 4.92
N LYS A 73 22.66 7.83 4.36
CA LYS A 73 23.21 7.66 3.00
C LYS A 73 24.50 6.83 2.95
N ASN A 74 24.92 6.24 4.05
CA ASN A 74 26.07 5.34 4.03
C ASN A 74 25.77 4.11 3.19
N SER A 75 26.76 3.62 2.45
CA SER A 75 26.57 2.48 1.56
C SER A 75 26.17 1.24 2.34
N VAL A 76 25.03 0.65 1.94
CA VAL A 76 24.48 -0.59 2.52
C VAL A 76 23.96 -1.47 1.40
N ASP A 77 23.79 -2.76 1.68
CA ASP A 77 23.35 -3.75 0.71
C ASP A 77 21.82 -3.83 0.67
N TYR A 78 21.24 -3.59 -0.50
CA TYR A 78 19.78 -3.62 -0.71
C TYR A 78 19.10 -4.95 -0.34
N PRO A 79 19.75 -6.14 -0.51
CA PRO A 79 19.11 -7.41 -0.16
C PRO A 79 18.77 -7.51 1.32
N ASP A 80 19.61 -6.97 2.22
CA ASP A 80 19.37 -7.03 3.66
C ASP A 80 18.05 -6.34 4.03
N TYR A 81 17.75 -5.22 3.39
CA TYR A 81 16.51 -4.48 3.60
C TYR A 81 15.29 -5.16 2.95
N ALA A 82 15.48 -5.83 1.81
CA ALA A 82 14.44 -6.66 1.21
C ALA A 82 14.08 -7.84 2.11
N HIS A 83 15.09 -8.55 2.63
CA HIS A 83 14.91 -9.69 3.54
C HIS A 83 14.30 -9.25 4.88
N LEU A 84 14.73 -8.11 5.42
CA LEU A 84 14.17 -7.55 6.64
C LEU A 84 12.69 -7.23 6.47
N LEU A 85 12.29 -6.54 5.39
CA LEU A 85 10.89 -6.23 5.11
C LEU A 85 10.07 -7.51 4.93
N ALA A 86 10.54 -8.45 4.13
CA ALA A 86 9.86 -9.71 3.88
C ALA A 86 9.60 -10.51 5.17
N SER A 87 10.57 -10.50 6.11
CA SER A 87 10.43 -11.17 7.41
C SER A 87 9.40 -10.54 8.36
N LYS A 88 8.99 -9.30 8.10
CA LYS A 88 8.00 -8.55 8.89
C LYS A 88 6.62 -8.50 8.22
N LEU A 89 6.51 -8.97 6.98
CA LEU A 89 5.28 -8.89 6.22
C LEU A 89 4.27 -9.90 6.73
N GLU A 90 3.19 -9.40 7.29
CA GLU A 90 2.06 -10.17 7.81
C GLU A 90 0.84 -10.05 6.87
N PRO A 91 -0.17 -10.91 7.00
CA PRO A 91 -1.44 -10.70 6.30
C PRO A 91 -2.01 -9.30 6.57
N ASN A 92 -2.58 -8.66 5.57
CA ASN A 92 -3.09 -7.27 5.60
C ASN A 92 -2.01 -6.20 5.79
N CYS A 93 -0.71 -6.54 5.68
CA CYS A 93 0.37 -5.58 5.63
C CYS A 93 0.91 -5.46 4.21
N TYR A 94 1.33 -4.26 3.84
CA TYR A 94 1.96 -4.00 2.56
C TYR A 94 3.39 -3.50 2.73
N GLY A 95 4.21 -3.73 1.71
CA GLY A 95 5.60 -3.30 1.69
C GLY A 95 5.90 -2.29 0.59
N VAL A 96 6.80 -1.34 0.88
CA VAL A 96 7.38 -0.42 -0.09
C VAL A 96 8.90 -0.52 0.01
N LEU A 97 9.54 -0.88 -1.09
CA LEU A 97 10.99 -1.05 -1.20
C LEU A 97 11.58 -0.03 -2.17
N VAL A 98 12.70 0.56 -1.82
CA VAL A 98 13.38 1.53 -2.68
C VAL A 98 14.87 1.24 -2.76
N CYS A 99 15.43 1.17 -3.97
CA CYS A 99 16.87 1.19 -4.18
C CYS A 99 17.22 2.09 -5.38
N GLY A 100 18.42 2.02 -5.89
CA GLY A 100 18.81 2.84 -7.03
C GLY A 100 17.95 2.63 -8.26
N THR A 101 17.64 1.38 -8.62
CA THR A 101 16.81 1.01 -9.80
C THR A 101 15.52 0.29 -9.47
N GLY A 102 15.34 -0.16 -8.23
CA GLY A 102 14.23 -1.01 -7.81
C GLY A 102 14.38 -2.49 -8.23
N ILE A 103 15.28 -2.79 -9.17
CA ILE A 103 15.43 -4.14 -9.77
C ILE A 103 15.96 -5.13 -8.74
N GLY A 104 17.14 -4.88 -8.18
CA GLY A 104 17.79 -5.81 -7.27
C GLY A 104 16.98 -6.06 -6.01
N ILE A 105 16.41 -5.01 -5.42
CA ILE A 105 15.62 -5.11 -4.19
C ILE A 105 14.31 -5.88 -4.42
N SER A 106 13.68 -5.74 -5.58
CA SER A 106 12.48 -6.51 -5.93
C SER A 106 12.80 -8.00 -6.17
N ILE A 107 13.94 -8.30 -6.82
CA ILE A 107 14.41 -9.68 -7.00
C ILE A 107 14.65 -10.33 -5.63
N ALA A 108 15.35 -9.65 -4.73
CA ALA A 108 15.62 -10.15 -3.38
C ALA A 108 14.34 -10.40 -2.57
N ALA A 109 13.39 -9.48 -2.61
CA ALA A 109 12.11 -9.61 -1.94
C ALA A 109 11.31 -10.83 -2.45
N ASN A 110 11.27 -11.05 -3.76
CA ASN A 110 10.57 -12.16 -4.40
C ASN A 110 11.23 -13.55 -4.16
N ARG A 111 12.32 -13.63 -3.39
CA ARG A 111 12.89 -14.91 -2.92
C ARG A 111 12.18 -15.46 -1.69
N HIS A 112 11.28 -14.69 -1.08
CA HIS A 112 10.52 -15.09 0.08
C HIS A 112 9.14 -15.60 -0.30
N GLU A 113 8.71 -16.68 0.32
CA GLU A 113 7.33 -17.17 0.23
C GLU A 113 6.36 -16.08 0.65
N ASN A 114 5.21 -16.04 0.03
CA ASN A 114 4.14 -15.04 0.25
C ASN A 114 4.53 -13.58 -0.05
N VAL A 115 5.67 -13.32 -0.65
CA VAL A 115 6.04 -11.99 -1.16
C VAL A 115 5.83 -11.95 -2.67
N ARG A 116 4.96 -11.06 -3.11
CA ARG A 116 4.77 -10.69 -4.51
C ARG A 116 5.14 -9.24 -4.66
N CYS A 117 6.42 -9.00 -4.93
CA CYS A 117 6.99 -7.67 -5.09
C CYS A 117 6.96 -7.26 -6.57
N ALA A 118 6.24 -6.18 -6.87
CA ALA A 118 6.16 -5.59 -8.19
C ALA A 118 7.07 -4.38 -8.32
N LEU A 119 7.99 -4.39 -9.27
CA LEU A 119 8.73 -3.21 -9.69
C LEU A 119 7.82 -2.35 -10.58
N CYS A 120 7.48 -1.15 -10.13
CA CYS A 120 6.56 -0.26 -10.83
C CYS A 120 7.21 1.10 -11.13
N HIS A 121 6.77 1.73 -12.21
CA HIS A 121 7.30 3.01 -12.68
C HIS A 121 6.20 4.07 -12.85
N ASP A 122 4.93 3.69 -12.65
CA ASP A 122 3.75 4.55 -12.83
C ASP A 122 2.52 3.97 -12.09
N GLU A 123 1.45 4.76 -12.05
CA GLU A 123 0.16 4.37 -11.43
C GLU A 123 -0.50 3.19 -12.13
N PHE A 124 -0.35 3.07 -13.45
CA PHE A 124 -1.00 2.00 -14.22
C PHE A 124 -0.43 0.65 -13.84
N THR A 125 0.90 0.52 -13.83
CA THR A 125 1.58 -0.72 -13.43
C THR A 125 1.37 -1.04 -11.96
N ALA A 126 1.35 -0.03 -11.09
CA ALA A 126 1.07 -0.20 -9.65
C ALA A 126 -0.35 -0.72 -9.39
N ARG A 127 -1.35 -0.16 -10.09
CA ARG A 127 -2.74 -0.65 -10.01
C ARG A 127 -2.86 -2.08 -10.51
N LEU A 128 -2.29 -2.39 -11.69
CA LEU A 128 -2.37 -3.74 -12.25
C LEU A 128 -1.61 -4.77 -11.42
N ALA A 129 -0.53 -4.39 -10.73
CA ALA A 129 0.17 -5.25 -9.80
C ALA A 129 -0.77 -5.73 -8.68
N ARG A 130 -1.67 -4.85 -8.20
CA ARG A 130 -2.71 -5.25 -7.24
C ARG A 130 -3.82 -6.04 -7.90
N GLU A 131 -4.48 -5.47 -8.90
CA GLU A 131 -5.67 -6.07 -9.54
C GLU A 131 -5.41 -7.47 -10.08
N HIS A 132 -4.26 -7.70 -10.72
CA HIS A 132 -3.98 -8.93 -11.45
C HIS A 132 -3.09 -9.92 -10.70
N ASN A 133 -2.14 -9.42 -9.89
CA ASN A 133 -1.10 -10.24 -9.28
C ASN A 133 -1.21 -10.33 -7.77
N ASP A 134 -2.17 -9.61 -7.16
CA ASP A 134 -2.29 -9.49 -5.71
C ASP A 134 -0.94 -9.19 -5.06
N ALA A 135 -0.15 -8.30 -5.69
CA ALA A 135 1.15 -7.91 -5.17
C ALA A 135 0.99 -7.24 -3.81
N ASN A 136 1.74 -7.68 -2.82
CA ASN A 136 1.73 -7.15 -1.47
C ASN A 136 2.94 -6.27 -1.16
N VAL A 137 3.89 -6.20 -2.09
CA VAL A 137 5.05 -5.30 -2.02
C VAL A 137 5.20 -4.57 -3.35
N ILE A 138 5.51 -3.27 -3.31
CA ILE A 138 5.86 -2.46 -4.46
C ILE A 138 7.31 -2.00 -4.33
N ALA A 139 8.06 -2.00 -5.42
CA ALA A 139 9.45 -1.54 -5.46
C ALA A 139 9.62 -0.37 -6.41
N PHE A 140 10.47 0.58 -6.05
CA PHE A 140 10.79 1.77 -6.83
C PHE A 140 12.30 1.95 -7.02
N GLY A 141 12.66 2.55 -8.15
CA GLY A 141 14.01 3.01 -8.44
C GLY A 141 14.17 4.51 -8.25
N ALA A 142 14.88 4.94 -7.20
CA ALA A 142 15.07 6.36 -6.88
C ALA A 142 15.84 7.14 -7.97
N ARG A 143 16.60 6.44 -8.83
CA ARG A 143 17.32 7.01 -9.98
C ARG A 143 16.53 6.88 -11.28
N VAL A 144 15.33 6.30 -11.25
CA VAL A 144 14.55 5.95 -12.44
C VAL A 144 13.30 6.83 -12.55
N ILE A 145 12.62 7.07 -11.42
CA ILE A 145 11.39 7.87 -11.39
C ILE A 145 11.49 8.99 -10.36
N GLY A 146 10.78 10.08 -10.62
CA GLY A 146 10.68 11.19 -9.66
C GLY A 146 9.74 10.87 -8.51
N ALA A 147 9.91 11.57 -7.39
CA ALA A 147 9.12 11.37 -6.17
C ALA A 147 7.61 11.50 -6.39
N GLY A 148 7.16 12.48 -7.17
CA GLY A 148 5.74 12.64 -7.49
C GLY A 148 5.13 11.40 -8.16
N VAL A 149 5.84 10.78 -9.10
CA VAL A 149 5.40 9.54 -9.76
C VAL A 149 5.39 8.36 -8.78
N ALA A 150 6.42 8.25 -7.94
CA ALA A 150 6.48 7.19 -6.93
C ALA A 150 5.34 7.32 -5.90
N ILE A 151 5.02 8.54 -5.46
CA ILE A 151 3.92 8.81 -4.52
C ILE A 151 2.57 8.44 -5.15
N SER A 152 2.28 8.90 -6.38
CA SER A 152 1.05 8.55 -7.09
C SER A 152 0.92 7.05 -7.31
N ALA A 153 2.01 6.37 -7.68
CA ALA A 153 2.02 4.92 -7.85
C ALA A 153 1.81 4.16 -6.53
N ALA A 154 2.44 4.61 -5.43
CA ALA A 154 2.23 4.03 -4.11
C ALA A 154 0.78 4.22 -3.63
N GLU A 155 0.19 5.40 -3.85
CA GLU A 155 -1.22 5.66 -3.55
C GLU A 155 -2.15 4.75 -4.35
N ALA A 156 -1.93 4.62 -5.66
CA ALA A 156 -2.69 3.72 -6.52
C ALA A 156 -2.58 2.26 -6.05
N PHE A 157 -1.36 1.81 -5.69
CA PHE A 157 -1.13 0.48 -5.14
C PHE A 157 -1.90 0.24 -3.84
N LEU A 158 -1.80 1.15 -2.87
CA LEU A 158 -2.43 1.00 -1.55
C LEU A 158 -3.96 1.06 -1.59
N LYS A 159 -4.55 1.76 -2.56
CA LYS A 159 -6.01 1.91 -2.71
C LYS A 159 -6.65 0.88 -3.63
N THR A 160 -5.87 0.07 -4.32
CA THR A 160 -6.39 -0.91 -5.29
C THR A 160 -6.53 -2.27 -4.66
N GLU A 161 -7.67 -2.91 -4.86
CA GLU A 161 -7.94 -4.28 -4.40
C GLU A 161 -7.59 -5.32 -5.46
N PHE A 162 -7.42 -6.57 -5.01
CA PHE A 162 -7.26 -7.69 -5.92
C PHE A 162 -8.57 -7.99 -6.65
N ALA A 163 -8.54 -8.06 -7.99
CA ALA A 163 -9.71 -8.31 -8.81
C ALA A 163 -10.23 -9.77 -8.73
N GLY A 164 -9.43 -10.70 -8.20
CA GLY A 164 -9.82 -12.11 -8.06
C GLY A 164 -10.13 -12.79 -9.39
N GLY A 165 -11.16 -13.63 -9.42
CA GLY A 165 -11.66 -14.27 -10.62
C GLY A 165 -10.60 -15.05 -11.40
N ARG A 166 -10.45 -14.74 -12.71
CA ARG A 166 -9.45 -15.39 -13.57
C ARG A 166 -7.99 -15.21 -13.09
N HIS A 167 -7.71 -14.17 -12.30
CA HIS A 167 -6.37 -13.87 -11.81
C HIS A 167 -5.99 -14.76 -10.61
N GLU A 168 -6.95 -15.15 -9.78
CA GLU A 168 -6.70 -15.97 -8.58
C GLU A 168 -5.97 -17.29 -8.91
N ARG A 169 -6.42 -18.00 -9.96
CA ARG A 169 -5.77 -19.24 -10.40
C ARG A 169 -4.31 -19.01 -10.84
N ARG A 170 -4.01 -17.84 -11.41
CA ARG A 170 -2.65 -17.49 -11.85
C ARG A 170 -1.77 -17.12 -10.68
N VAL A 171 -2.29 -16.34 -9.74
CA VAL A 171 -1.57 -15.96 -8.50
C VAL A 171 -1.20 -17.20 -7.71
N LYS A 172 -2.11 -18.17 -7.53
CA LYS A 172 -1.83 -19.45 -6.87
C LYS A 172 -0.72 -20.28 -7.53
N LYS A 173 -0.36 -20.00 -8.79
CA LYS A 173 0.73 -20.68 -9.51
C LYS A 173 2.05 -19.92 -9.47
N ILE A 174 2.11 -18.75 -8.83
CA ILE A 174 3.36 -18.03 -8.61
C ILE A 174 4.20 -18.75 -7.54
N GLU A 175 3.52 -19.24 -6.50
CA GLU A 175 4.17 -20.01 -5.46
C GLU A 175 4.58 -21.39 -6.00
N LEU A 176 5.82 -21.77 -5.71
CA LEU A 176 6.30 -23.10 -6.06
C LEU A 176 5.71 -24.10 -5.07
N GLU A 177 5.05 -25.16 -5.58
CA GLU A 177 4.64 -26.27 -4.72
C GLU A 177 5.90 -26.95 -4.17
N ALA A 178 5.99 -27.02 -2.84
CA ALA A 178 7.11 -27.70 -2.19
C ALA A 178 7.15 -29.17 -2.67
N GLY A 179 8.21 -29.54 -3.41
CA GLY A 179 8.45 -30.93 -3.80
C GLY A 179 8.16 -31.31 -5.26
N LYS A 180 7.93 -30.33 -6.16
CA LYS A 180 7.97 -30.58 -7.63
C LYS A 180 9.19 -30.02 -8.27
#